data_35beac1568364762bc3243335cf9e3a0
#
_entry.id   35beac1568364762bc3243335cf9e3a0
#
_cell.length_a   1.000
_cell.length_b   1.000
_cell.length_c   1.000
_cell.angle_alpha   90.00
_cell.angle_beta   90.00
_cell.angle_gamma   90.00
#
_symmetry.space_group_name_H-M   'P 1'
#
loop_
_entity.id
_entity.type
_entity.pdbx_description
1 polymer ?
#
loop_
_entity_poly.entity_id
_entity_poly.type
_entity_poly.pdbx_seq_one_letter_code
_entity_poly.pdbx_strand_id
1 'polypeptide(L)'
;IPKRVIASQKAPHALTPPEGGTRSFTFDLEVQPILDRACIACHNGEGKAFDLRGGKKDGKGYGTSYLNLHPYVHRQGGEGDMVVLYPYEYHPNTSELVRLLKKGHYNVQLTDAEWRKIYNWIDYNAPDKGYFNANVLKSFPYQGYDQIERRKQLTDKYAGGAGVDWKKEIADYAAQLKNKGEIKPVMPKKVSPVKEKVLKVKGWPFAPDRVKEMLCLLYTSPSPRD
;
A
#
# COMPACT_ATOMS: atom_id res chain seq x y z
N ILE A 1 -9.34 40.31 3.44
CA ILE A 1 -8.07 39.71 3.92
C ILE A 1 -8.37 38.25 4.18
N PRO A 2 -7.71 37.32 3.48
CA PRO A 2 -7.95 35.91 3.72
C PRO A 2 -7.58 35.56 5.16
N LYS A 3 -8.50 34.92 5.88
CA LYS A 3 -8.21 34.44 7.24
C LYS A 3 -7.05 33.46 7.17
N ARG A 4 -6.05 33.65 8.01
CA ARG A 4 -4.93 32.70 8.10
C ARG A 4 -5.47 31.30 8.44
N VAL A 5 -5.13 30.34 7.62
CA VAL A 5 -5.49 28.93 7.84
C VAL A 5 -4.83 28.45 9.13
N ILE A 6 -5.57 27.71 9.97
CA ILE A 6 -5.05 27.20 11.26
C ILE A 6 -3.73 26.44 11.09
N ALA A 7 -3.60 25.70 10.00
CA ALA A 7 -2.36 24.97 9.68
C ALA A 7 -1.14 25.90 9.52
N SER A 8 -1.31 27.13 8.98
CA SER A 8 -0.23 28.09 8.80
C SER A 8 0.21 28.79 10.08
N GLN A 9 -0.54 28.59 11.17
CA GLN A 9 -0.24 29.16 12.50
C GLN A 9 0.55 28.19 13.38
N LYS A 10 0.73 26.94 12.95
CA LYS A 10 1.49 25.91 13.65
C LYS A 10 2.90 25.82 13.07
N ALA A 11 3.86 25.56 13.94
CA ALA A 11 5.21 25.23 13.47
C ALA A 11 5.15 23.99 12.55
N PRO A 12 5.94 23.96 11.48
CA PRO A 12 6.04 22.76 10.65
C PRO A 12 6.48 21.55 11.49
N HIS A 13 5.84 20.40 11.28
CA HIS A 13 6.30 19.18 11.88
C HIS A 13 7.60 18.71 11.21
N ALA A 14 8.55 18.26 12.00
CA ALA A 14 9.73 17.59 11.46
C ALA A 14 9.30 16.30 10.74
N LEU A 15 9.80 16.13 9.54
CA LEU A 15 9.61 14.88 8.79
C LEU A 15 10.50 13.80 9.42
N THR A 16 9.89 12.73 9.88
CA THR A 16 10.61 11.57 10.39
C THR A 16 10.75 10.56 9.27
N PRO A 17 11.98 10.17 8.90
CA PRO A 17 12.18 9.14 7.89
C PRO A 17 11.56 7.81 8.35
N PRO A 18 11.16 6.92 7.44
CA PRO A 18 10.70 5.58 7.79
C PRO A 18 11.81 4.79 8.48
N GLU A 19 11.44 3.76 9.22
CA GLU A 19 12.41 2.83 9.83
C GLU A 19 13.35 2.28 8.76
N GLY A 20 14.66 2.38 9.00
CA GLY A 20 15.71 1.99 8.04
C GLY A 20 16.06 3.06 7.01
N GLY A 21 15.58 4.31 7.18
CA GLY A 21 15.90 5.46 6.32
C GLY A 21 15.09 5.53 5.02
N THR A 22 15.41 6.52 4.20
CA THR A 22 14.84 6.68 2.86
C THR A 22 15.41 5.65 1.91
N ARG A 23 14.54 4.96 1.16
CA ARG A 23 14.92 3.94 0.18
C ARG A 23 13.81 3.71 -0.82
N SER A 24 14.17 3.07 -1.94
CA SER A 24 13.17 2.57 -2.88
C SER A 24 12.32 1.46 -2.25
N PHE A 25 11.00 1.58 -2.34
CA PHE A 25 10.07 0.60 -1.80
C PHE A 25 10.00 -0.63 -2.72
N THR A 26 10.30 -1.81 -2.20
CA THR A 26 10.20 -3.07 -2.92
C THR A 26 9.29 -4.04 -2.16
N PHE A 27 8.47 -4.81 -2.86
CA PHE A 27 7.59 -5.79 -2.26
C PHE A 27 8.37 -6.82 -1.44
N ASP A 28 9.44 -7.36 -2.02
CA ASP A 28 10.27 -8.41 -1.40
C ASP A 28 10.88 -7.99 -0.05
N LEU A 29 11.20 -6.69 0.13
CA LEU A 29 11.83 -6.23 1.36
C LEU A 29 10.86 -5.60 2.37
N GLU A 30 9.73 -5.11 1.92
CA GLU A 30 8.81 -4.40 2.79
C GLU A 30 7.55 -5.21 3.13
N VAL A 31 6.98 -5.90 2.15
CA VAL A 31 5.71 -6.64 2.32
C VAL A 31 5.97 -8.12 2.56
N GLN A 32 6.88 -8.75 1.81
CA GLN A 32 7.13 -10.17 1.95
C GLN A 32 7.49 -10.59 3.39
N PRO A 33 8.33 -9.87 4.16
CA PRO A 33 8.61 -10.23 5.55
C PRO A 33 7.36 -10.26 6.44
N ILE A 34 6.35 -9.45 6.13
CA ILE A 34 5.07 -9.46 6.84
C ILE A 34 4.31 -10.74 6.52
N LEU A 35 4.27 -11.11 5.23
CA LEU A 35 3.63 -12.35 4.78
C LEU A 35 4.32 -13.57 5.40
N ASP A 36 5.65 -13.59 5.41
CA ASP A 36 6.46 -14.68 5.96
C ASP A 36 6.22 -14.87 7.47
N ARG A 37 5.99 -13.79 8.19
CA ARG A 37 5.66 -13.86 9.62
C ARG A 37 4.20 -14.23 9.88
N ALA A 38 3.27 -13.58 9.20
CA ALA A 38 1.87 -13.55 9.61
C ALA A 38 0.93 -14.39 8.74
N CYS A 39 1.33 -14.80 7.53
CA CYS A 39 0.43 -15.39 6.55
C CYS A 39 0.82 -16.79 6.09
N ILE A 40 2.11 -17.07 5.90
CA ILE A 40 2.57 -18.35 5.29
C ILE A 40 2.29 -19.57 6.16
N ALA A 41 2.01 -19.42 7.44
CA ALA A 41 1.58 -20.54 8.27
C ALA A 41 0.31 -21.24 7.72
N CYS A 42 -0.55 -20.50 7.03
CA CYS A 42 -1.75 -21.01 6.37
C CYS A 42 -1.66 -20.91 4.84
N HIS A 43 -0.94 -19.94 4.32
CA HIS A 43 -0.77 -19.65 2.91
C HIS A 43 0.56 -20.20 2.37
N ASN A 44 0.77 -21.50 2.56
CA ASN A 44 1.99 -22.22 2.19
C ASN A 44 1.88 -23.05 0.89
N GLY A 45 0.75 -22.93 0.19
CA GLY A 45 0.51 -23.65 -1.06
C GLY A 45 0.19 -25.14 -0.89
N GLU A 46 0.06 -25.65 0.34
CA GLU A 46 -0.25 -27.07 0.60
C GLU A 46 -1.74 -27.34 0.82
N GLY A 47 -2.55 -26.28 0.96
CA GLY A 47 -3.98 -26.35 1.23
C GLY A 47 -4.82 -25.72 0.12
N LYS A 48 -6.03 -25.31 0.51
CA LYS A 48 -6.93 -24.55 -0.38
C LYS A 48 -6.57 -23.07 -0.51
N ALA A 49 -5.74 -22.56 0.41
CA ALA A 49 -5.28 -21.20 0.38
C ALA A 49 -4.15 -21.03 -0.65
N PHE A 50 -4.16 -19.91 -1.34
CA PHE A 50 -3.11 -19.58 -2.31
C PHE A 50 -1.75 -19.34 -1.61
N ASP A 51 -0.66 -19.63 -2.33
CA ASP A 51 0.70 -19.55 -1.81
C ASP A 51 1.16 -18.09 -1.68
N LEU A 52 1.60 -17.71 -0.48
CA LEU A 52 2.17 -16.38 -0.19
C LEU A 52 3.66 -16.45 0.17
N ARG A 53 4.32 -17.59 -0.03
CA ARG A 53 5.76 -17.72 0.20
C ARG A 53 6.52 -16.91 -0.85
N GLY A 54 7.60 -16.27 -0.41
CA GLY A 54 8.54 -15.58 -1.28
C GLY A 54 9.44 -16.52 -2.07
N GLY A 55 10.28 -15.96 -2.93
CA GLY A 55 11.36 -16.66 -3.62
C GLY A 55 11.00 -17.27 -4.97
N LYS A 56 9.78 -17.72 -5.20
CA LYS A 56 9.34 -18.19 -6.52
C LYS A 56 9.00 -17.01 -7.42
N LYS A 57 9.51 -17.00 -8.65
CA LYS A 57 9.23 -15.97 -9.64
C LYS A 57 8.65 -16.60 -10.91
N ASP A 58 7.71 -15.89 -11.54
CA ASP A 58 7.18 -16.26 -12.85
C ASP A 58 8.18 -15.96 -13.99
N GLY A 59 7.82 -16.33 -15.23
CA GLY A 59 8.65 -16.08 -16.41
C GLY A 59 8.88 -14.59 -16.71
N LYS A 60 8.11 -13.68 -16.11
CA LYS A 60 8.26 -12.21 -16.19
C LYS A 60 9.03 -11.63 -15.01
N GLY A 61 9.40 -12.46 -14.05
CA GLY A 61 10.18 -12.09 -12.87
C GLY A 61 9.35 -11.52 -11.72
N TYR A 62 8.03 -11.68 -11.74
CA TYR A 62 7.15 -11.35 -10.60
C TYR A 62 7.11 -12.48 -9.58
N GLY A 63 7.09 -12.14 -8.30
CA GLY A 63 6.96 -13.11 -7.22
C GLY A 63 5.57 -13.74 -7.20
N THR A 64 5.50 -15.06 -6.92
CA THR A 64 4.21 -15.77 -6.79
C THR A 64 3.32 -15.15 -5.70
N SER A 65 3.92 -14.82 -4.56
CA SER A 65 3.23 -14.13 -3.47
C SER A 65 2.65 -12.78 -3.88
N TYR A 66 3.42 -12.00 -4.64
CA TYR A 66 2.97 -10.72 -5.19
C TYR A 66 1.76 -10.90 -6.11
N LEU A 67 1.85 -11.84 -7.09
CA LEU A 67 0.78 -12.09 -8.04
C LEU A 67 -0.50 -12.59 -7.36
N ASN A 68 -0.36 -13.44 -6.34
CA ASN A 68 -1.49 -13.98 -5.59
C ASN A 68 -2.14 -12.94 -4.68
N LEU A 69 -1.38 -12.00 -4.13
CA LEU A 69 -1.90 -10.95 -3.25
C LEU A 69 -2.49 -9.77 -4.03
N HIS A 70 -1.92 -9.48 -5.19
CA HIS A 70 -2.25 -8.32 -6.01
C HIS A 70 -3.76 -8.16 -6.35
N PRO A 71 -4.54 -9.22 -6.66
CA PRO A 71 -5.97 -9.10 -6.93
C PRO A 71 -6.79 -8.54 -5.74
N TYR A 72 -6.29 -8.63 -4.52
CA TYR A 72 -6.94 -8.14 -3.31
C TYR A 72 -6.59 -6.68 -2.98
N VAL A 73 -5.80 -6.06 -3.86
CA VAL A 73 -5.37 -4.67 -3.71
C VAL A 73 -5.96 -3.83 -4.83
N HIS A 74 -6.83 -2.89 -4.46
CA HIS A 74 -7.39 -1.95 -5.43
C HIS A 74 -6.30 -0.96 -5.84
N ARG A 75 -5.93 -0.98 -7.09
CA ARG A 75 -4.92 -0.09 -7.66
C ARG A 75 -5.30 0.34 -9.07
N GLN A 76 -4.82 1.51 -9.46
CA GLN A 76 -4.93 1.96 -10.84
C GLN A 76 -3.95 1.17 -11.72
N GLY A 77 -4.43 0.55 -12.78
CA GLY A 77 -3.61 -0.06 -13.82
C GLY A 77 -2.98 0.97 -14.75
N GLY A 78 -2.02 0.54 -15.58
CA GLY A 78 -1.43 1.40 -16.61
C GLY A 78 -2.43 1.87 -17.67
N GLU A 79 -3.53 1.14 -17.82
CA GLU A 79 -4.67 1.44 -18.70
C GLU A 79 -5.86 1.91 -17.86
N GLY A 80 -5.59 2.42 -16.65
CA GLY A 80 -6.64 2.87 -15.74
C GLY A 80 -7.56 3.85 -16.43
N ASP A 81 -8.86 3.65 -16.20
CA ASP A 81 -9.90 4.48 -16.77
C ASP A 81 -9.59 5.96 -16.55
N MET A 82 -9.49 6.71 -17.63
CA MET A 82 -9.33 8.15 -17.61
C MET A 82 -10.63 8.84 -17.17
N VAL A 83 -11.47 8.12 -16.46
CA VAL A 83 -12.73 8.61 -15.89
C VAL A 83 -12.52 9.23 -14.54
N VAL A 84 -13.49 10.00 -14.10
CA VAL A 84 -13.50 10.62 -12.78
C VAL A 84 -13.51 9.54 -11.73
N LEU A 85 -12.45 9.52 -10.91
CA LEU A 85 -12.31 8.59 -9.80
C LEU A 85 -13.25 8.97 -8.66
N TYR A 86 -13.85 7.98 -8.03
CA TYR A 86 -14.60 8.19 -6.80
C TYR A 86 -13.66 8.47 -5.62
N PRO A 87 -14.03 9.30 -4.66
CA PRO A 87 -13.24 9.52 -3.46
C PRO A 87 -12.91 8.19 -2.78
N TYR A 88 -11.65 8.00 -2.42
CA TYR A 88 -11.13 6.77 -1.80
C TYR A 88 -11.16 5.51 -2.68
N GLU A 89 -11.35 5.61 -3.98
CA GLU A 89 -11.43 4.43 -4.86
C GLU A 89 -10.18 3.55 -4.77
N TYR A 90 -9.00 4.15 -4.74
CA TYR A 90 -7.71 3.44 -4.61
C TYR A 90 -7.06 3.60 -3.24
N HIS A 91 -7.85 3.97 -2.24
CA HIS A 91 -7.35 4.15 -0.88
C HIS A 91 -7.14 2.80 -0.18
N PRO A 92 -6.12 2.63 0.68
CA PRO A 92 -5.89 1.38 1.41
C PRO A 92 -7.13 0.84 2.13
N ASN A 93 -7.93 1.71 2.76
CA ASN A 93 -9.14 1.30 3.48
C ASN A 93 -10.25 0.71 2.59
N THR A 94 -10.21 0.95 1.29
CA THR A 94 -11.15 0.35 0.33
C THR A 94 -10.63 -0.94 -0.27
N SER A 95 -9.33 -1.25 -0.11
CA SER A 95 -8.73 -2.49 -0.57
C SER A 95 -9.28 -3.68 0.20
N GLU A 96 -9.59 -4.75 -0.51
CA GLU A 96 -10.14 -5.98 0.06
C GLU A 96 -9.20 -6.59 1.08
N LEU A 97 -7.90 -6.62 0.81
CA LEU A 97 -6.86 -7.08 1.74
C LEU A 97 -6.97 -6.39 3.10
N VAL A 98 -7.02 -5.06 3.12
CA VAL A 98 -7.07 -4.29 4.37
C VAL A 98 -8.39 -4.52 5.09
N ARG A 99 -9.50 -4.54 4.36
CA ARG A 99 -10.83 -4.80 4.91
C ARG A 99 -10.91 -6.19 5.53
N LEU A 100 -10.36 -7.21 4.85
CA LEU A 100 -10.32 -8.58 5.30
C LEU A 100 -9.52 -8.72 6.61
N LEU A 101 -8.32 -8.14 6.66
CA LEU A 101 -7.46 -8.18 7.84
C LEU A 101 -8.08 -7.42 9.02
N LYS A 102 -8.66 -6.24 8.80
CA LYS A 102 -9.36 -5.47 9.85
C LYS A 102 -10.61 -6.17 10.37
N LYS A 103 -11.29 -6.94 9.53
CA LYS A 103 -12.45 -7.76 9.94
C LYS A 103 -12.04 -8.94 10.81
N GLY A 104 -10.77 -9.25 10.92
CA GLY A 104 -10.25 -10.31 11.78
C GLY A 104 -10.02 -11.64 11.08
N HIS A 105 -9.42 -11.61 9.90
CA HIS A 105 -9.02 -12.80 9.14
C HIS A 105 -8.20 -13.75 10.00
N TYR A 106 -8.81 -14.84 10.45
CA TYR A 106 -8.23 -15.86 11.34
C TYR A 106 -7.44 -15.30 12.52
N ASN A 107 -7.79 -14.10 12.99
CA ASN A 107 -7.12 -13.38 14.08
C ASN A 107 -5.62 -13.08 13.81
N VAL A 108 -5.27 -12.86 12.56
CA VAL A 108 -3.93 -12.35 12.20
C VAL A 108 -3.74 -10.97 12.81
N GLN A 109 -2.64 -10.82 13.56
CA GLN A 109 -2.28 -9.55 14.20
C GLN A 109 -1.06 -8.97 13.51
N LEU A 110 -1.19 -7.73 13.05
CA LEU A 110 -0.11 -6.94 12.49
C LEU A 110 0.26 -5.81 13.46
N THR A 111 1.54 -5.53 13.56
CA THR A 111 2.03 -4.37 14.30
C THR A 111 1.72 -3.07 13.54
N ASP A 112 1.77 -1.94 14.23
CA ASP A 112 1.57 -0.63 13.59
C ASP A 112 2.60 -0.34 12.49
N ALA A 113 3.82 -0.83 12.64
CA ALA A 113 4.86 -0.71 11.63
C ALA A 113 4.53 -1.53 10.37
N GLU A 114 4.01 -2.74 10.55
CA GLU A 114 3.57 -3.60 9.43
C GLU A 114 2.35 -3.03 8.73
N TRP A 115 1.38 -2.49 9.49
CA TRP A 115 0.25 -1.78 8.92
C TRP A 115 0.68 -0.60 8.05
N ARG A 116 1.62 0.23 8.55
CA ARG A 116 2.18 1.35 7.77
C ARG A 116 2.81 0.87 6.47
N LYS A 117 3.56 -0.24 6.49
CA LYS A 117 4.17 -0.80 5.27
C LYS A 117 3.13 -1.26 4.25
N ILE A 118 2.06 -1.93 4.70
CA ILE A 118 0.96 -2.34 3.81
C ILE A 118 0.25 -1.13 3.23
N TYR A 119 -0.05 -0.11 4.05
CA TYR A 119 -0.68 1.12 3.54
C TYR A 119 0.21 1.84 2.54
N ASN A 120 1.48 2.01 2.86
CA ASN A 120 2.43 2.64 1.94
C ASN A 120 2.55 1.86 0.62
N TRP A 121 2.56 0.54 0.68
CA TRP A 121 2.58 -0.30 -0.52
C TRP A 121 1.38 -0.01 -1.42
N ILE A 122 0.20 0.06 -0.86
CA ILE A 122 -1.04 0.35 -1.60
C ILE A 122 -1.04 1.78 -2.12
N ASP A 123 -0.67 2.76 -1.29
CA ASP A 123 -0.62 4.17 -1.66
C ASP A 123 0.41 4.45 -2.76
N TYR A 124 1.48 3.65 -2.83
CA TYR A 124 2.46 3.69 -3.93
C TYR A 124 2.01 2.94 -5.18
N ASN A 125 0.75 2.56 -5.28
CA ASN A 125 0.16 1.79 -6.38
C ASN A 125 0.69 0.36 -6.47
N ALA A 126 0.91 -0.28 -5.34
CA ALA A 126 1.31 -1.68 -5.17
C ALA A 126 2.52 -2.10 -6.04
N PRO A 127 3.68 -1.42 -5.94
CA PRO A 127 4.84 -1.79 -6.73
C PRO A 127 5.39 -3.17 -6.33
N ASP A 128 5.84 -3.95 -7.30
CA ASP A 128 6.65 -5.15 -7.07
C ASP A 128 8.10 -4.75 -6.79
N LYS A 129 8.66 -3.94 -7.69
CA LYS A 129 10.02 -3.38 -7.58
C LYS A 129 9.94 -1.87 -7.48
N GLY A 130 10.64 -1.30 -6.52
CA GLY A 130 10.68 0.15 -6.32
C GLY A 130 11.54 0.90 -7.35
N TYR A 131 11.88 0.27 -8.46
CA TYR A 131 12.68 0.82 -9.54
C TYR A 131 12.26 0.27 -10.89
N PHE A 132 12.48 1.03 -11.93
CA PHE A 132 12.29 0.56 -13.29
C PHE A 132 13.34 -0.52 -13.62
N ASN A 133 12.87 -1.68 -14.03
CA ASN A 133 13.74 -2.71 -14.58
C ASN A 133 14.15 -2.30 -16.00
N ALA A 134 15.43 -2.09 -16.22
CA ALA A 134 15.98 -1.75 -17.53
C ALA A 134 15.61 -2.76 -18.64
N ASN A 135 15.33 -4.02 -18.26
CA ASN A 135 14.88 -5.04 -19.22
C ASN A 135 13.44 -4.83 -19.69
N VAL A 136 12.57 -4.25 -18.86
CA VAL A 136 11.21 -3.88 -19.25
C VAL A 136 11.26 -2.67 -20.20
N LEU A 137 12.19 -1.74 -19.96
CA LEU A 137 12.37 -0.58 -20.82
C LEU A 137 12.91 -0.92 -22.21
N LYS A 138 13.66 -2.03 -22.35
CA LYS A 138 14.15 -2.49 -23.66
C LYS A 138 13.03 -2.99 -24.58
N SER A 139 11.90 -3.41 -24.02
CA SER A 139 10.74 -3.88 -24.80
C SER A 139 9.75 -2.76 -25.14
N PHE A 140 9.92 -1.56 -24.60
CA PHE A 140 9.11 -0.39 -24.94
C PHE A 140 9.84 0.49 -25.96
N PRO A 141 9.13 1.07 -26.96
CA PRO A 141 9.74 1.92 -27.98
C PRO A 141 10.33 3.24 -27.43
N TYR A 142 10.15 3.51 -26.17
CA TYR A 142 10.71 4.68 -25.48
C TYR A 142 12.09 4.38 -24.90
N GLN A 143 13.04 4.07 -25.77
CA GLN A 143 14.46 4.03 -25.40
C GLN A 143 14.89 5.45 -24.99
N GLY A 144 15.20 5.63 -23.74
CA GLY A 144 15.67 6.93 -23.22
C GLY A 144 15.07 7.35 -21.87
N TYR A 145 14.23 6.51 -21.26
CA TYR A 145 13.66 6.78 -19.94
C TYR A 145 14.59 6.43 -18.77
N ASP A 146 15.80 5.99 -19.04
CA ASP A 146 16.82 5.91 -17.99
C ASP A 146 17.31 7.31 -17.65
N GLN A 147 16.50 8.02 -16.87
CA GLN A 147 16.84 9.37 -16.40
C GLN A 147 17.60 9.34 -15.07
N ILE A 148 18.27 8.24 -14.74
CA ILE A 148 19.02 8.12 -13.48
C ILE A 148 20.04 9.26 -13.37
N GLU A 149 20.81 9.51 -14.40
CA GLU A 149 21.76 10.63 -14.43
C GLU A 149 21.07 11.99 -14.36
N ARG A 150 19.95 12.16 -15.04
CA ARG A 150 19.16 13.39 -14.98
C ARG A 150 18.56 13.60 -13.60
N ARG A 151 18.03 12.56 -12.98
CA ARG A 151 17.55 12.59 -11.59
C ARG A 151 18.67 12.99 -10.63
N LYS A 152 19.82 12.36 -10.77
CA LYS A 152 21.00 12.69 -9.96
C LYS A 152 21.36 14.16 -10.10
N GLN A 153 21.50 14.66 -11.32
CA GLN A 153 21.78 16.09 -11.57
C GLN A 153 20.74 17.01 -10.94
N LEU A 154 19.45 16.66 -11.01
CA LEU A 154 18.38 17.46 -10.42
C LEU A 154 18.40 17.40 -8.89
N THR A 155 18.68 16.23 -8.32
CA THR A 155 18.81 16.05 -6.87
C THR A 155 20.00 16.82 -6.35
N ASP A 156 21.15 16.75 -7.00
CA ASP A 156 22.34 17.49 -6.63
C ASP A 156 22.11 19.01 -6.72
N LYS A 157 21.40 19.45 -7.78
CA LYS A 157 21.14 20.87 -8.00
C LYS A 157 20.12 21.48 -7.06
N TYR A 158 19.04 20.76 -6.75
CA TYR A 158 17.86 21.31 -6.08
C TYR A 158 17.59 20.75 -4.69
N ALA A 159 18.08 19.57 -4.37
CA ALA A 159 17.89 18.94 -3.06
C ALA A 159 19.15 18.98 -2.17
N GLY A 160 20.24 19.59 -2.63
CA GLY A 160 21.45 19.83 -1.82
C GLY A 160 22.16 18.57 -1.33
N GLY A 161 21.92 17.43 -1.98
CA GLY A 161 22.48 16.16 -1.57
C GLY A 161 23.15 15.40 -2.71
N ALA A 162 24.13 14.57 -2.39
CA ALA A 162 24.66 13.58 -3.32
C ALA A 162 23.51 12.71 -3.85
N GLY A 163 23.49 12.49 -5.16
CA GLY A 163 22.43 11.72 -5.80
C GLY A 163 22.21 10.38 -5.12
N VAL A 164 20.94 10.02 -4.95
CA VAL A 164 20.53 8.79 -4.30
C VAL A 164 20.93 7.59 -5.15
N ASP A 165 21.81 6.74 -4.61
CA ASP A 165 22.12 5.44 -5.19
C ASP A 165 21.08 4.42 -4.69
N TRP A 166 19.98 4.31 -5.43
CA TRP A 166 18.89 3.41 -5.08
C TRP A 166 19.31 1.94 -5.01
N LYS A 167 20.32 1.50 -5.77
CA LYS A 167 20.84 0.12 -5.71
C LYS A 167 21.52 -0.14 -4.38
N LYS A 168 22.35 0.82 -3.96
CA LYS A 168 23.00 0.76 -2.66
C LYS A 168 22.00 0.79 -1.51
N GLU A 169 21.00 1.68 -1.56
CA GLU A 169 19.96 1.75 -0.53
C GLU A 169 19.21 0.43 -0.37
N ILE A 170 18.82 -0.22 -1.49
CA ILE A 170 18.16 -1.52 -1.46
C ILE A 170 19.09 -2.58 -0.87
N ALA A 171 20.36 -2.60 -1.27
CA ALA A 171 21.34 -3.56 -0.77
C ALA A 171 21.60 -3.38 0.73
N ASP A 172 21.75 -2.15 1.19
CA ASP A 172 21.96 -1.83 2.60
C ASP A 172 20.76 -2.25 3.46
N TYR A 173 19.56 -2.00 2.97
CA TYR A 173 18.35 -2.44 3.68
C TYR A 173 18.18 -3.97 3.68
N ALA A 174 18.48 -4.64 2.57
CA ALA A 174 18.47 -6.10 2.51
C ALA A 174 19.49 -6.70 3.50
N ALA A 175 20.67 -6.09 3.65
CA ALA A 175 21.66 -6.50 4.64
C ALA A 175 21.16 -6.30 6.07
N GLN A 176 20.49 -5.17 6.37
CA GLN A 176 19.88 -4.93 7.68
C GLN A 176 18.81 -5.98 8.02
N LEU A 177 17.98 -6.37 7.05
CA LEU A 177 16.97 -7.42 7.27
C LEU A 177 17.59 -8.78 7.54
N LYS A 178 18.66 -9.16 6.82
CA LYS A 178 19.40 -10.39 7.10
C LYS A 178 19.98 -10.41 8.51
N ASN A 179 20.48 -9.29 9.00
CA ASN A 179 21.04 -9.17 10.34
C ASN A 179 19.97 -9.29 11.45
N LYS A 180 18.69 -9.08 11.14
CA LYS A 180 17.57 -9.32 12.07
C LYS A 180 17.27 -10.81 12.29
N GLY A 181 17.86 -11.70 11.49
CA GLY A 181 17.71 -13.15 11.59
C GLY A 181 16.52 -13.69 10.79
N GLU A 182 16.31 -14.99 10.90
CA GLU A 182 15.25 -15.70 10.19
C GLU A 182 13.86 -15.35 10.74
N ILE A 183 12.94 -15.07 9.84
CA ILE A 183 11.55 -14.79 10.20
C ILE A 183 10.83 -16.14 10.42
N LYS A 184 10.35 -16.35 11.64
CA LYS A 184 9.56 -17.54 11.97
C LYS A 184 8.07 -17.24 11.78
N PRO A 185 7.35 -18.09 11.02
CA PRO A 185 5.92 -17.97 10.87
C PRO A 185 5.19 -18.08 12.20
N VAL A 186 4.22 -17.20 12.43
CA VAL A 186 3.38 -17.20 13.62
C VAL A 186 2.01 -17.76 13.26
N MET A 187 1.66 -18.91 13.87
CA MET A 187 0.30 -19.44 13.75
C MET A 187 -0.67 -18.53 14.52
N PRO A 188 -1.70 -18.00 13.86
CA PRO A 188 -2.72 -17.23 14.55
C PRO A 188 -3.46 -18.10 15.57
N LYS A 189 -3.75 -17.54 16.75
CA LYS A 189 -4.58 -18.23 17.73
C LYS A 189 -6.00 -18.37 17.17
N LYS A 190 -6.55 -19.58 17.16
CA LYS A 190 -7.97 -19.79 16.84
C LYS A 190 -8.78 -19.00 17.87
N VAL A 191 -9.45 -17.97 17.41
CA VAL A 191 -10.46 -17.28 18.21
C VAL A 191 -11.80 -17.81 17.75
N SER A 192 -12.63 -18.23 18.70
CA SER A 192 -14.04 -18.52 18.40
C SER A 192 -14.64 -17.30 17.72
N PRO A 193 -15.35 -17.46 16.60
CA PRO A 193 -15.94 -16.32 15.93
C PRO A 193 -16.77 -15.54 16.94
N VAL A 194 -16.39 -14.29 17.18
CA VAL A 194 -17.22 -13.38 17.95
C VAL A 194 -18.54 -13.34 17.19
N LYS A 195 -19.59 -13.90 17.80
CA LYS A 195 -20.93 -13.70 17.26
C LYS A 195 -21.14 -12.20 17.25
N GLU A 196 -21.11 -11.60 16.07
CA GLU A 196 -21.49 -10.21 15.92
C GLU A 196 -22.86 -10.07 16.59
N LYS A 197 -22.89 -9.41 17.75
CA LYS A 197 -24.14 -8.88 18.25
C LYS A 197 -24.55 -7.87 17.21
N VAL A 198 -25.41 -8.29 16.31
CA VAL A 198 -26.12 -7.35 15.46
C VAL A 198 -26.84 -6.43 16.43
N LEU A 199 -26.24 -5.28 16.69
CA LEU A 199 -26.89 -4.19 17.40
C LEU A 199 -28.06 -3.82 16.49
N LYS A 200 -29.22 -4.40 16.75
CA LYS A 200 -30.48 -3.91 16.22
C LYS A 200 -30.68 -2.54 16.86
N VAL A 201 -30.03 -1.54 16.30
CA VAL A 201 -30.26 -0.15 16.67
C VAL A 201 -31.69 0.17 16.20
N LYS A 202 -32.64 0.04 17.12
CA LYS A 202 -34.00 0.51 16.92
C LYS A 202 -33.88 2.03 16.74
N GLY A 203 -34.19 2.53 15.53
CA GLY A 203 -34.15 3.94 15.25
C GLY A 203 -32.81 4.46 14.71
N TRP A 204 -32.22 3.75 13.77
CA TRP A 204 -31.13 4.32 12.96
C TRP A 204 -31.61 5.66 12.36
N PRO A 205 -30.94 6.79 12.65
CA PRO A 205 -31.45 8.11 12.21
C PRO A 205 -31.44 8.29 10.68
N PHE A 206 -30.87 7.36 9.97
CA PHE A 206 -30.79 7.34 8.52
C PHE A 206 -31.50 6.10 7.96
N ALA A 207 -32.83 6.13 7.96
CA ALA A 207 -33.60 5.18 7.15
C ALA A 207 -33.10 5.27 5.69
N PRO A 208 -33.06 4.14 4.94
CA PRO A 208 -32.60 4.14 3.54
C PRO A 208 -33.25 5.21 2.67
N ASP A 209 -34.51 5.53 2.92
CA ASP A 209 -35.24 6.56 2.22
C ASP A 209 -34.73 7.97 2.54
N ARG A 210 -34.33 8.22 3.79
CA ARG A 210 -33.78 9.51 4.20
C ARG A 210 -32.34 9.73 3.69
N VAL A 211 -31.57 8.64 3.51
CA VAL A 211 -30.26 8.72 2.84
C VAL A 211 -30.44 9.07 1.37
N LYS A 212 -31.47 8.56 0.70
CA LYS A 212 -31.82 8.96 -0.67
C LYS A 212 -32.22 10.43 -0.76
N GLU A 213 -33.04 10.93 0.17
CA GLU A 213 -33.38 12.35 0.24
C GLU A 213 -32.17 13.24 0.48
N MET A 214 -31.26 12.86 1.38
CA MET A 214 -30.02 13.61 1.63
C MET A 214 -29.09 13.61 0.42
N LEU A 215 -28.98 12.48 -0.30
CA LEU A 215 -28.21 12.42 -1.53
C LEU A 215 -28.84 13.28 -2.64
N CYS A 216 -30.17 13.29 -2.78
CA CYS A 216 -30.86 14.16 -3.71
C CYS A 216 -30.63 15.65 -3.38
N LEU A 217 -30.65 16.05 -2.11
CA LEU A 217 -30.37 17.41 -1.69
C LEU A 217 -28.92 17.84 -1.96
N LEU A 218 -27.96 16.94 -1.86
CA LEU A 218 -26.55 17.21 -2.19
C LEU A 218 -26.33 17.42 -3.70
N TYR A 219 -27.11 16.73 -4.54
CA TYR A 219 -27.01 16.84 -6.00
C TYR A 219 -27.89 17.91 -6.62
N THR A 220 -28.91 18.39 -5.89
CA THR A 220 -29.84 19.43 -6.36
C THR A 220 -29.62 20.81 -5.75
N SER A 221 -28.68 20.94 -4.82
CA SER A 221 -28.25 22.25 -4.32
C SER A 221 -27.55 23.02 -5.45
N PRO A 222 -28.00 24.24 -5.77
CA PRO A 222 -27.28 25.08 -6.72
C PRO A 222 -25.83 25.26 -6.23
N SER A 223 -24.90 25.19 -7.17
CA SER A 223 -23.51 25.49 -6.89
C SER A 223 -23.36 26.89 -6.31
N PRO A 224 -22.54 27.12 -5.28
CA PRO A 224 -22.30 28.47 -4.76
C PRO A 224 -21.60 29.41 -5.75
N ARG A 225 -21.55 29.10 -7.04
CA ARG A 225 -20.91 29.86 -8.11
C ARG A 225 -21.86 30.31 -9.19
N ASP A 226 -23.18 30.13 -9.02
CA ASP A 226 -24.20 30.69 -9.92
C ASP A 226 -24.75 31.97 -9.33
#